data_daeed99e5ff2b93dd4e8969e4ceb4c24
#
_entry.id   daeed99e5ff2b93dd4e8969e4ceb4c24
#
_cell.length_a   1.000
_cell.length_b   1.000
_cell.length_c   1.000
_cell.angle_alpha   90.00
_cell.angle_beta   90.00
_cell.angle_gamma   90.00
#
_symmetry.space_group_name_H-M   'P 1'
#
loop_
_entity.id
_entity.type
_entity.pdbx_description
1 polymer ?
#
loop_
_entity_poly.entity_id
_entity_poly.type
_entity_poly.pdbx_seq_one_letter_code
_entity_poly.pdbx_strand_id
1 'polypeptide(L)'
;MREDSVRSLLLVDADANERRLVSAIASRAGWSVIGAACAESAAGLMQGPHGREVRAAILSSWTDSDGPTIVAALRQSSADLPIIVLADGGSVALAVGAMRAGASDYLAKPVAPERLLEALNAQGDRRRAGGELAPLSEKIAPSLPLEELVGSAPEFRAALAVAAKAARNRLPITILGEPGTGKESFARAIHAASLRAKGPLIEIDCKAVAPNIIDSALFGHVAGAFPGAFGEKVGALVQADGGTLLLDEIGALSADTQARLDRVLATGEVRPVGCNGSNSVDVRIIVTSSRPLGEGLDEALAERIGGTVVNLPALRDRSGDIPALARHLLARFALEPGMRSLSIGNDALAVLMRYGWPGNVRQLAGVLFRAALQAEDGALTADDFPHIAIQSRFRGRRSDVAPEIGAASENAALSGAAGVTLYRQDGHLRSLEEIEADIIRLAIGHYRGRMTEVARRLGIGRSTLYRKLGELGIDTAA
;
A
#
# COMPACT_ATOMS: atom_id res chain seq x y z
N MET A 1 -26.72 19.88 25.16
CA MET A 1 -25.79 20.93 24.73
C MET A 1 -24.42 20.33 24.86
N ARG A 2 -23.81 19.88 23.74
CA ARG A 2 -22.41 19.42 23.70
C ARG A 2 -21.55 20.68 23.60
N GLU A 3 -20.68 20.91 24.57
CA GLU A 3 -19.62 21.91 24.48
C GLU A 3 -18.76 21.57 23.27
N ASP A 4 -18.87 22.35 22.20
CA ASP A 4 -17.91 22.38 21.11
C ASP A 4 -16.60 22.86 21.71
N SER A 5 -15.68 21.94 22.03
CA SER A 5 -14.34 22.27 22.46
C SER A 5 -13.65 23.02 21.32
N VAL A 6 -13.42 24.30 21.50
CA VAL A 6 -12.72 25.18 20.55
C VAL A 6 -11.38 24.55 20.17
N ARG A 7 -11.19 24.21 18.89
CA ARG A 7 -9.95 23.62 18.39
C ARG A 7 -8.90 24.72 18.23
N SER A 8 -7.87 24.74 19.05
CA SER A 8 -6.81 25.75 18.98
C SER A 8 -5.68 25.32 18.04
N LEU A 9 -5.25 26.23 17.17
CA LEU A 9 -4.19 26.06 16.17
C LEU A 9 -3.07 27.05 16.46
N LEU A 10 -1.83 26.58 16.58
CA LEU A 10 -0.65 27.43 16.66
C LEU A 10 -0.15 27.72 15.24
N LEU A 11 -0.04 29.02 14.90
CA LEU A 11 0.50 29.46 13.62
C LEU A 11 1.81 30.22 13.82
N VAL A 12 2.89 29.71 13.27
CA VAL A 12 4.23 30.32 13.36
C VAL A 12 4.62 30.87 12.00
N ASP A 13 4.76 32.20 11.91
CA ASP A 13 5.22 32.91 10.72
C ASP A 13 5.77 34.28 11.13
N ALA A 14 6.85 34.71 10.52
CA ALA A 14 7.41 36.05 10.75
C ALA A 14 6.56 37.15 10.07
N ASP A 15 5.93 36.85 8.91
CA ASP A 15 5.11 37.81 8.17
C ASP A 15 3.69 37.94 8.77
N ALA A 16 3.35 39.15 9.19
CA ALA A 16 2.05 39.47 9.75
C ALA A 16 0.89 39.34 8.76
N ASN A 17 1.14 39.55 7.45
CA ASN A 17 0.11 39.44 6.41
C ASN A 17 -0.22 37.98 6.12
N GLU A 18 0.79 37.13 5.99
CA GLU A 18 0.66 35.68 5.87
C GLU A 18 -0.09 35.10 7.07
N ARG A 19 0.29 35.49 8.30
CA ARG A 19 -0.42 35.08 9.52
C ARG A 19 -1.91 35.44 9.48
N ARG A 20 -2.25 36.64 9.00
CA ARG A 20 -3.66 37.06 8.87
C ARG A 20 -4.42 36.21 7.86
N LEU A 21 -3.79 35.93 6.72
CA LEU A 21 -4.39 35.14 5.65
C LEU A 21 -4.70 33.70 6.11
N VAL A 22 -3.66 33.01 6.65
CA VAL A 22 -3.81 31.64 7.16
C VAL A 22 -4.78 31.56 8.32
N SER A 23 -4.76 32.58 9.24
CA SER A 23 -5.72 32.67 10.33
C SER A 23 -7.15 32.84 9.86
N ALA A 24 -7.39 33.65 8.82
CA ALA A 24 -8.73 33.84 8.26
C ALA A 24 -9.28 32.53 7.64
N ILE A 25 -8.42 31.77 6.95
CA ILE A 25 -8.80 30.47 6.38
C ILE A 25 -9.14 29.47 7.49
N ALA A 26 -8.28 29.31 8.49
CA ALA A 26 -8.46 28.36 9.58
C ALA A 26 -9.67 28.71 10.47
N SER A 27 -9.91 30.01 10.73
CA SER A 27 -11.05 30.47 11.52
C SER A 27 -12.40 30.16 10.84
N ARG A 28 -12.48 30.20 9.50
CA ARG A 28 -13.66 29.80 8.76
C ARG A 28 -14.03 28.31 8.95
N ALA A 29 -13.04 27.49 9.31
CA ALA A 29 -13.23 26.07 9.61
C ALA A 29 -13.38 25.78 11.12
N GLY A 30 -13.62 26.79 11.94
CA GLY A 30 -13.86 26.63 13.37
C GLY A 30 -12.59 26.46 14.23
N TRP A 31 -11.40 26.83 13.69
CA TRP A 31 -10.17 26.83 14.46
C TRP A 31 -9.94 28.19 15.16
N SER A 32 -9.58 28.18 16.44
CA SER A 32 -9.04 29.33 17.15
C SER A 32 -7.55 29.43 16.93
N VAL A 33 -7.07 30.49 16.27
CA VAL A 33 -5.67 30.60 15.86
C VAL A 33 -4.88 31.43 16.85
N ILE A 34 -3.77 30.87 17.34
CA ILE A 34 -2.79 31.53 18.21
C ILE A 34 -1.55 31.79 17.35
N GLY A 35 -1.23 33.06 17.09
CA GLY A 35 -0.12 33.46 16.24
C GLY A 35 1.19 33.64 17.03
N ALA A 36 2.29 33.12 16.49
CA ALA A 36 3.65 33.35 16.94
C ALA A 36 4.50 33.90 15.79
N ALA A 37 5.42 34.84 16.09
CA ALA A 37 6.28 35.43 15.07
C ALA A 37 7.62 34.69 14.91
N CYS A 38 8.03 33.87 15.89
CA CYS A 38 9.28 33.12 15.89
C CYS A 38 9.20 31.87 16.77
N ALA A 39 10.24 31.03 16.73
CA ALA A 39 10.34 29.79 17.50
C ALA A 39 10.21 30.01 19.01
N GLU A 40 10.85 31.05 19.54
CA GLU A 40 10.85 31.36 20.98
C GLU A 40 9.46 31.74 21.47
N SER A 41 8.72 32.57 20.69
CA SER A 41 7.36 32.96 21.02
C SER A 41 6.41 31.74 20.91
N ALA A 42 6.62 30.85 19.96
CA ALA A 42 5.86 29.61 19.80
C ALA A 42 6.09 28.67 21.00
N ALA A 43 7.35 28.48 21.41
CA ALA A 43 7.70 27.66 22.57
C ALA A 43 7.10 28.21 23.87
N GLY A 44 7.18 29.54 24.06
CA GLY A 44 6.58 30.23 25.21
C GLY A 44 5.07 30.06 25.29
N LEU A 45 4.36 30.14 24.15
CA LEU A 45 2.92 29.92 24.06
C LEU A 45 2.52 28.45 24.36
N MET A 46 3.35 27.49 23.93
CA MET A 46 3.13 26.07 24.21
C MET A 46 3.34 25.72 25.70
N GLN A 47 4.22 26.43 26.40
CA GLN A 47 4.45 26.26 27.86
C GLN A 47 3.40 26.98 28.70
N GLY A 48 2.68 27.94 28.11
CA GLY A 48 1.62 28.71 28.76
C GLY A 48 0.31 27.95 28.95
N PRO A 49 -0.71 28.60 29.56
CA PRO A 49 -2.01 27.98 29.86
C PRO A 49 -2.76 27.48 28.60
N HIS A 50 -2.55 28.14 27.46
CA HIS A 50 -3.17 27.79 26.20
C HIS A 50 -2.46 26.65 25.45
N GLY A 51 -1.24 26.28 25.84
CA GLY A 51 -0.46 25.24 25.15
C GLY A 51 -1.14 23.85 25.15
N ARG A 52 -1.88 23.54 26.22
CA ARG A 52 -2.64 22.27 26.32
C ARG A 52 -3.87 22.19 25.42
N GLU A 53 -4.37 23.33 24.96
CA GLU A 53 -5.53 23.44 24.08
C GLU A 53 -5.12 23.35 22.59
N VAL A 54 -3.84 23.55 22.28
CA VAL A 54 -3.31 23.49 20.91
C VAL A 54 -3.41 22.07 20.38
N ARG A 55 -4.13 21.91 19.26
CA ARG A 55 -4.38 20.61 18.61
C ARG A 55 -3.54 20.40 17.37
N ALA A 56 -3.05 21.45 16.74
CA ALA A 56 -2.18 21.39 15.58
C ALA A 56 -1.29 22.64 15.54
N ALA A 57 -0.17 22.55 14.83
CA ALA A 57 0.70 23.69 14.54
C ALA A 57 0.91 23.83 13.02
N ILE A 58 0.95 25.06 12.52
CA ILE A 58 1.36 25.41 11.16
C ILE A 58 2.64 26.24 11.24
N LEU A 59 3.67 25.82 10.50
CA LEU A 59 4.86 26.61 10.23
C LEU A 59 4.75 27.17 8.82
N SER A 60 4.47 28.46 8.69
CA SER A 60 4.17 29.08 7.39
C SER A 60 5.41 29.60 6.66
N SER A 61 6.60 29.57 7.26
CA SER A 61 7.88 29.78 6.60
C SER A 61 8.86 28.68 7.00
N TRP A 62 9.37 27.95 6.03
CA TRP A 62 10.38 26.91 6.25
C TRP A 62 11.71 27.33 5.64
N THR A 63 12.75 27.34 6.44
CA THR A 63 14.14 27.44 6.00
C THR A 63 14.93 26.27 6.55
N ASP A 64 15.97 25.83 5.83
CA ASP A 64 16.82 24.72 6.28
C ASP A 64 17.58 25.02 7.56
N SER A 65 17.75 26.31 7.92
CA SER A 65 18.40 26.75 9.15
C SER A 65 17.47 26.73 10.36
N ASP A 66 16.26 27.27 10.22
CA ASP A 66 15.39 27.56 11.36
C ASP A 66 14.26 26.55 11.52
N GLY A 67 13.80 25.97 10.41
CA GLY A 67 12.70 25.01 10.38
C GLY A 67 12.90 23.81 11.31
N PRO A 68 14.04 23.08 11.25
CA PRO A 68 14.31 21.95 12.13
C PRO A 68 14.32 22.33 13.61
N THR A 69 14.83 23.52 13.95
CA THR A 69 14.90 24.01 15.32
C THR A 69 13.50 24.29 15.89
N ILE A 70 12.61 24.89 15.07
CA ILE A 70 11.22 25.15 15.47
C ILE A 70 10.48 23.85 15.69
N VAL A 71 10.61 22.88 14.77
CA VAL A 71 9.96 21.56 14.90
C VAL A 71 10.46 20.84 16.15
N ALA A 72 11.78 20.85 16.43
CA ALA A 72 12.35 20.23 17.62
C ALA A 72 11.81 20.88 18.91
N ALA A 73 11.70 22.19 18.98
CA ALA A 73 11.14 22.90 20.12
C ALA A 73 9.66 22.57 20.36
N LEU A 74 8.85 22.48 19.31
CA LEU A 74 7.45 22.08 19.40
C LEU A 74 7.30 20.61 19.84
N ARG A 75 8.17 19.71 19.36
CA ARG A 75 8.21 18.32 19.77
C ARG A 75 8.60 18.10 21.22
N GLN A 76 9.51 18.92 21.75
CA GLN A 76 9.84 18.90 23.17
C GLN A 76 8.64 19.30 24.06
N SER A 77 7.80 20.21 23.58
CA SER A 77 6.61 20.65 24.31
C SER A 77 5.43 19.67 24.17
N SER A 78 5.31 19.00 23.04
CA SER A 78 4.28 17.98 22.78
C SER A 78 4.75 17.01 21.69
N ALA A 79 5.07 15.77 22.07
CA ALA A 79 5.59 14.75 21.15
C ALA A 79 4.61 14.39 20.01
N ASP A 80 3.30 14.44 20.29
CA ASP A 80 2.25 14.03 19.36
C ASP A 80 1.55 15.20 18.65
N LEU A 81 2.07 16.44 18.77
CA LEU A 81 1.47 17.60 18.14
C LEU A 81 1.60 17.52 16.61
N PRO A 82 0.51 17.49 15.83
CA PRO A 82 0.59 17.55 14.38
C PRO A 82 1.21 18.88 13.93
N ILE A 83 2.26 18.82 13.10
CA ILE A 83 2.96 19.99 12.58
C ILE A 83 2.87 19.98 11.05
N ILE A 84 2.21 20.98 10.48
CA ILE A 84 2.10 21.16 9.02
C ILE A 84 3.06 22.28 8.61
N VAL A 85 3.89 22.02 7.62
CA VAL A 85 4.85 23.00 7.09
C VAL A 85 4.32 23.58 5.78
N LEU A 86 4.27 24.93 5.69
CA LEU A 86 3.99 25.64 4.44
C LEU A 86 5.31 26.26 3.98
N ALA A 87 5.77 26.00 2.78
CA ALA A 87 7.01 26.57 2.27
C ALA A 87 6.89 27.12 0.87
N ASP A 88 7.67 28.13 0.58
CA ASP A 88 7.76 28.75 -0.73
C ASP A 88 8.54 27.85 -1.69
N GLY A 89 7.89 27.50 -2.82
CA GLY A 89 8.48 26.66 -3.85
C GLY A 89 8.33 25.16 -3.59
N GLY A 90 8.01 24.41 -4.65
CA GLY A 90 7.79 22.95 -4.61
C GLY A 90 9.08 22.13 -4.58
N SER A 91 10.13 22.54 -3.84
CA SER A 91 11.38 21.79 -3.74
C SER A 91 11.19 20.49 -2.95
N VAL A 92 11.43 19.36 -3.60
CA VAL A 92 11.43 18.03 -2.96
C VAL A 92 12.43 17.97 -1.81
N ALA A 93 13.55 18.68 -1.91
CA ALA A 93 14.57 18.73 -0.85
C ALA A 93 14.02 19.36 0.44
N LEU A 94 13.27 20.47 0.32
CA LEU A 94 12.65 21.15 1.46
C LEU A 94 11.56 20.27 2.11
N ALA A 95 10.74 19.59 1.30
CA ALA A 95 9.73 18.65 1.82
C ALA A 95 10.38 17.49 2.58
N VAL A 96 11.43 16.88 2.04
CA VAL A 96 12.20 15.82 2.71
C VAL A 96 12.87 16.33 3.98
N GLY A 97 13.42 17.56 3.97
CA GLY A 97 14.00 18.20 5.14
C GLY A 97 12.97 18.39 6.26
N ALA A 98 11.79 18.92 5.93
CA ALA A 98 10.69 19.12 6.86
C ALA A 98 10.21 17.79 7.50
N MET A 99 10.01 16.78 6.68
CA MET A 99 9.57 15.46 7.15
C MET A 99 10.64 14.78 8.03
N ARG A 100 11.93 14.89 7.68
CA ARG A 100 13.03 14.38 8.51
C ARG A 100 13.13 15.09 9.86
N ALA A 101 12.83 16.37 9.90
CA ALA A 101 12.79 17.14 11.15
C ALA A 101 11.60 16.78 12.04
N GLY A 102 10.62 16.02 11.53
CA GLY A 102 9.45 15.54 12.27
C GLY A 102 8.16 16.29 11.96
N ALA A 103 8.06 17.01 10.84
CA ALA A 103 6.79 17.55 10.36
C ALA A 103 5.81 16.41 10.05
N SER A 104 4.53 16.65 10.29
CA SER A 104 3.45 15.67 10.00
C SER A 104 2.95 15.77 8.58
N ASP A 105 3.09 16.95 7.96
CA ASP A 105 2.68 17.22 6.59
C ASP A 105 3.44 18.43 6.01
N TYR A 106 3.45 18.53 4.66
CA TYR A 106 4.11 19.61 3.93
C TYR A 106 3.21 20.10 2.79
N LEU A 107 3.01 21.40 2.68
CA LEU A 107 2.24 22.04 1.61
C LEU A 107 3.09 23.14 0.95
N ALA A 108 3.13 23.13 -0.38
CA ALA A 108 3.80 24.17 -1.16
C ALA A 108 2.89 25.41 -1.32
N LYS A 109 3.43 26.60 -1.14
CA LYS A 109 2.73 27.86 -1.43
C LYS A 109 2.74 28.15 -2.94
N PRO A 110 1.66 28.76 -3.50
CA PRO A 110 0.45 29.23 -2.81
C PRO A 110 -0.49 28.08 -2.43
N VAL A 111 -0.98 28.06 -1.20
CA VAL A 111 -1.84 26.99 -0.69
C VAL A 111 -3.30 27.35 -0.93
N ALA A 112 -4.03 26.48 -1.64
CA ALA A 112 -5.49 26.60 -1.76
C ALA A 112 -6.16 26.42 -0.39
N PRO A 113 -7.19 27.24 -0.04
CA PRO A 113 -7.87 27.15 1.25
C PRO A 113 -8.38 25.74 1.57
N GLU A 114 -8.94 25.04 0.58
CA GLU A 114 -9.47 23.69 0.71
C GLU A 114 -8.38 22.68 1.11
N ARG A 115 -7.19 22.78 0.51
CA ARG A 115 -6.02 21.93 0.81
C ARG A 115 -5.52 22.12 2.25
N LEU A 116 -5.48 23.36 2.73
CA LEU A 116 -5.08 23.66 4.10
C LEU A 116 -6.08 23.06 5.09
N LEU A 117 -7.38 23.17 4.80
CA LEU A 117 -8.43 22.62 5.64
C LEU A 117 -8.45 21.09 5.63
N GLU A 118 -8.22 20.46 4.49
CA GLU A 118 -8.04 19.00 4.38
C GLU A 118 -6.87 18.52 5.22
N ALA A 119 -5.70 19.19 5.14
CA ALA A 119 -4.53 18.85 5.93
C ALA A 119 -4.78 19.00 7.45
N LEU A 120 -5.46 20.06 7.88
CA LEU A 120 -5.84 20.27 9.27
C LEU A 120 -6.83 19.22 9.77
N ASN A 121 -7.82 18.85 8.98
CA ASN A 121 -8.82 17.83 9.32
C ASN A 121 -8.19 16.43 9.35
N ALA A 122 -7.34 16.10 8.39
CA ALA A 122 -6.60 14.84 8.37
C ALA A 122 -5.72 14.63 9.62
N GLN A 123 -5.20 15.71 10.24
CA GLN A 123 -4.44 15.63 11.48
C GLN A 123 -5.34 15.47 12.73
N GLY A 124 -6.57 15.97 12.68
CA GLY A 124 -7.58 15.75 13.74
C GLY A 124 -7.99 14.28 13.83
N ASP A 125 -8.06 13.60 12.69
CA ASP A 125 -8.41 12.18 12.59
C ASP A 125 -7.22 11.25 12.94
N ARG A 126 -5.98 11.68 12.70
CA ARG A 126 -4.75 10.94 13.07
C ARG A 126 -4.56 10.73 14.57
N ARG A 127 -5.09 11.60 15.42
CA ARG A 127 -5.11 11.35 16.88
C ARG A 127 -6.06 10.22 17.28
N ARG A 128 -6.97 9.84 16.38
CA ARG A 128 -7.86 8.69 16.56
C ARG A 128 -7.29 7.39 15.98
N ALA A 129 -6.34 7.48 15.07
CA ALA A 129 -5.64 6.34 14.50
C ALA A 129 -4.13 6.51 14.77
N GLY A 130 -3.60 5.87 15.79
CA GLY A 130 -2.16 5.64 15.96
C GLY A 130 -1.70 4.77 14.80
N GLY A 131 -1.26 5.35 13.70
CA GLY A 131 -1.05 4.63 12.46
C GLY A 131 0.30 4.90 11.85
N GLU A 132 1.00 3.82 11.71
CA GLU A 132 2.15 3.55 10.87
C GLU A 132 2.13 4.23 9.50
N LEU A 133 3.34 4.43 8.99
CA LEU A 133 3.64 4.89 7.62
C LEU A 133 3.08 3.90 6.59
N ALA A 134 1.86 4.12 6.14
CA ALA A 134 1.33 3.42 4.98
C ALA A 134 2.11 3.86 3.72
N PRO A 135 2.48 2.93 2.82
CA PRO A 135 3.12 3.26 1.56
C PRO A 135 2.32 4.30 0.78
N LEU A 136 3.01 5.21 0.09
CA LEU A 136 2.40 6.31 -0.71
C LEU A 136 1.30 5.82 -1.66
N SER A 137 1.39 4.58 -2.15
CA SER A 137 0.38 3.95 -2.99
C SER A 137 -0.97 3.70 -2.30
N GLU A 138 -1.02 3.67 -0.95
CA GLU A 138 -2.25 3.45 -0.17
C GLU A 138 -2.97 4.75 0.21
N LYS A 139 -2.24 5.87 0.29
CA LYS A 139 -2.82 7.18 0.63
C LYS A 139 -3.66 7.81 -0.50
N ILE A 140 -3.60 7.27 -1.71
CA ILE A 140 -4.19 7.83 -2.93
C ILE A 140 -5.58 7.25 -3.24
N ALA A 141 -6.21 6.49 -2.35
CA ALA A 141 -7.52 5.91 -2.61
C ALA A 141 -8.65 6.70 -1.94
N PRO A 142 -9.30 7.68 -2.61
CA PRO A 142 -10.66 8.03 -2.25
C PRO A 142 -11.52 6.77 -2.37
N SER A 143 -12.49 6.60 -1.48
CA SER A 143 -13.46 5.51 -1.57
C SER A 143 -14.25 5.68 -2.88
N LEU A 144 -13.88 4.93 -3.90
CA LEU A 144 -14.62 4.91 -5.16
C LEU A 144 -15.93 4.17 -4.92
N PRO A 145 -17.08 4.69 -5.35
CA PRO A 145 -18.31 3.93 -5.36
C PRO A 145 -18.14 2.69 -6.26
N LEU A 146 -18.91 1.63 -6.00
CA LEU A 146 -18.84 0.37 -6.76
C LEU A 146 -18.96 0.59 -8.28
N GLU A 147 -19.66 1.65 -8.70
CA GLU A 147 -19.89 2.02 -10.09
C GLU A 147 -18.64 2.58 -10.77
N GLU A 148 -17.69 3.11 -10.00
CA GLU A 148 -16.42 3.66 -10.50
C GLU A 148 -15.29 2.63 -10.53
N LEU A 149 -15.52 1.42 -10.05
CA LEU A 149 -14.54 0.35 -10.14
C LEU A 149 -14.40 -0.10 -11.59
N VAL A 150 -13.21 0.13 -12.14
CA VAL A 150 -12.91 -0.10 -13.56
C VAL A 150 -12.79 -1.60 -13.86
N GLY A 151 -13.66 -2.11 -14.72
CA GLY A 151 -13.61 -3.48 -15.22
C GLY A 151 -14.88 -3.85 -16.00
N SER A 152 -14.67 -4.50 -17.14
CA SER A 152 -15.73 -4.97 -18.05
C SER A 152 -15.75 -6.50 -18.18
N ALA A 153 -14.71 -7.17 -17.70
CA ALA A 153 -14.59 -8.64 -17.75
C ALA A 153 -15.77 -9.32 -17.03
N PRO A 154 -16.31 -10.42 -17.57
CA PRO A 154 -17.49 -11.09 -17.02
C PRO A 154 -17.34 -11.50 -15.55
N GLU A 155 -16.18 -12.06 -15.19
CA GLU A 155 -15.87 -12.49 -13.82
C GLU A 155 -15.82 -11.32 -12.85
N PHE A 156 -15.24 -10.16 -13.28
CA PHE A 156 -15.20 -8.96 -12.47
C PHE A 156 -16.60 -8.35 -12.30
N ARG A 157 -17.41 -8.35 -13.35
CA ARG A 157 -18.81 -7.90 -13.28
C ARG A 157 -19.66 -8.79 -12.38
N ALA A 158 -19.43 -10.10 -12.41
CA ALA A 158 -20.06 -11.04 -11.47
C ALA A 158 -19.69 -10.72 -10.02
N ALA A 159 -18.40 -10.45 -9.74
CA ALA A 159 -17.95 -10.02 -8.42
C ALA A 159 -18.62 -8.71 -7.96
N LEU A 160 -18.74 -7.73 -8.87
CA LEU A 160 -19.45 -6.48 -8.59
C LEU A 160 -20.93 -6.71 -8.27
N ALA A 161 -21.62 -7.58 -9.00
CA ALA A 161 -23.03 -7.88 -8.76
C ALA A 161 -23.24 -8.55 -7.39
N VAL A 162 -22.37 -9.49 -7.00
CA VAL A 162 -22.40 -10.12 -5.68
C VAL A 162 -22.15 -9.08 -4.60
N ALA A 163 -21.16 -8.20 -4.78
CA ALA A 163 -20.81 -7.14 -3.84
C ALA A 163 -21.95 -6.13 -3.66
N ALA A 164 -22.59 -5.69 -4.75
CA ALA A 164 -23.73 -4.77 -4.70
C ALA A 164 -24.92 -5.36 -3.94
N LYS A 165 -25.20 -6.67 -4.13
CA LYS A 165 -26.22 -7.37 -3.35
C LYS A 165 -25.83 -7.49 -1.88
N ALA A 166 -24.58 -7.83 -1.60
CA ALA A 166 -24.06 -7.99 -0.25
C ALA A 166 -23.99 -6.66 0.49
N ALA A 167 -23.72 -5.52 -0.18
CA ALA A 167 -23.68 -4.20 0.44
C ALA A 167 -25.00 -3.85 1.17
N ARG A 168 -26.13 -4.33 0.67
CA ARG A 168 -27.47 -4.05 1.21
C ARG A 168 -27.86 -4.89 2.43
N ASN A 169 -27.08 -5.87 2.82
CA ASN A 169 -27.33 -6.69 4.01
C ASN A 169 -26.26 -6.45 5.10
N ARG A 170 -26.47 -7.02 6.29
CA ARG A 170 -25.57 -6.87 7.44
C ARG A 170 -24.59 -8.03 7.60
N LEU A 171 -24.70 -9.04 6.74
CA LEU A 171 -23.85 -10.23 6.84
C LEU A 171 -22.37 -9.90 6.60
N PRO A 172 -21.46 -10.66 7.20
CA PRO A 172 -20.05 -10.59 6.88
C PRO A 172 -19.81 -10.83 5.39
N ILE A 173 -18.77 -10.19 4.86
CA ILE A 173 -18.35 -10.35 3.46
C ILE A 173 -16.89 -10.77 3.45
N THR A 174 -16.62 -11.82 2.68
CA THR A 174 -15.25 -12.26 2.39
C THR A 174 -14.89 -11.95 0.96
N ILE A 175 -13.77 -11.26 0.75
CA ILE A 175 -13.22 -10.94 -0.56
C ILE A 175 -11.97 -11.78 -0.77
N LEU A 176 -12.04 -12.71 -1.72
CA LEU A 176 -10.93 -13.56 -2.11
C LEU A 176 -10.28 -13.05 -3.39
N GLY A 177 -8.97 -13.16 -3.47
CA GLY A 177 -8.22 -12.81 -4.68
C GLY A 177 -6.74 -12.68 -4.41
N GLU A 178 -5.94 -12.81 -5.44
CA GLU A 178 -4.49 -12.66 -5.34
C GLU A 178 -4.06 -11.32 -4.74
N PRO A 179 -2.83 -11.24 -4.18
CA PRO A 179 -2.28 -9.96 -3.73
C PRO A 179 -2.26 -8.92 -4.85
N GLY A 180 -2.69 -7.70 -4.53
CA GLY A 180 -2.69 -6.59 -5.49
C GLY A 180 -3.85 -6.55 -6.50
N THR A 181 -4.87 -7.41 -6.37
CA THR A 181 -6.08 -7.37 -7.24
C THR A 181 -7.00 -6.19 -6.95
N GLY A 182 -6.81 -5.49 -5.81
CA GLY A 182 -7.62 -4.36 -5.38
C GLY A 182 -8.68 -4.71 -4.34
N LYS A 183 -8.50 -5.81 -3.57
CA LYS A 183 -9.44 -6.27 -2.52
C LYS A 183 -9.84 -5.16 -1.54
N GLU A 184 -8.87 -4.36 -1.08
CA GLU A 184 -9.07 -3.26 -0.15
C GLU A 184 -9.94 -2.14 -0.77
N SER A 185 -9.63 -1.69 -1.99
CA SER A 185 -10.44 -0.70 -2.71
C SER A 185 -11.87 -1.21 -2.92
N PHE A 186 -12.00 -2.51 -3.18
CA PHE A 186 -13.29 -3.17 -3.35
C PHE A 186 -14.09 -3.20 -2.03
N ALA A 187 -13.43 -3.48 -0.90
CA ALA A 187 -14.03 -3.45 0.43
C ALA A 187 -14.52 -2.03 0.81
N ARG A 188 -13.71 -1.01 0.53
CA ARG A 188 -14.10 0.40 0.74
C ARG A 188 -15.32 0.77 -0.09
N ALA A 189 -15.37 0.33 -1.36
CA ALA A 189 -16.50 0.56 -2.24
C ALA A 189 -17.79 -0.14 -1.73
N ILE A 190 -17.67 -1.36 -1.19
CA ILE A 190 -18.79 -2.06 -0.55
C ILE A 190 -19.29 -1.30 0.67
N HIS A 191 -18.39 -0.81 1.53
CA HIS A 191 -18.77 -0.01 2.68
C HIS A 191 -19.51 1.27 2.25
N ALA A 192 -18.97 2.01 1.26
CA ALA A 192 -19.57 3.24 0.74
C ALA A 192 -20.96 3.02 0.14
N ALA A 193 -21.22 1.83 -0.44
CA ALA A 193 -22.53 1.45 -0.97
C ALA A 193 -23.47 0.80 0.06
N SER A 194 -23.04 0.68 1.33
CA SER A 194 -23.77 -0.05 2.37
C SER A 194 -24.71 0.84 3.17
N LEU A 195 -25.60 0.21 3.95
CA LEU A 195 -26.46 0.87 4.92
C LEU A 195 -25.66 1.60 6.03
N ARG A 196 -24.37 1.26 6.19
CA ARG A 196 -23.45 1.82 7.18
C ARG A 196 -22.44 2.80 6.58
N ALA A 197 -22.67 3.29 5.35
CA ALA A 197 -21.77 4.21 4.65
C ALA A 197 -21.47 5.51 5.43
N LYS A 198 -22.36 5.91 6.34
CA LYS A 198 -22.16 7.08 7.23
C LYS A 198 -21.44 6.74 8.53
N GLY A 199 -21.29 5.46 8.85
CA GLY A 199 -20.58 4.98 10.03
C GLY A 199 -19.07 4.94 9.78
N PRO A 200 -18.26 4.68 10.84
CA PRO A 200 -16.82 4.56 10.70
C PRO A 200 -16.45 3.33 9.85
N LEU A 201 -15.42 3.47 9.01
CA LEU A 201 -14.70 2.36 8.40
C LEU A 201 -13.33 2.29 9.07
N ILE A 202 -13.11 1.23 9.83
CA ILE A 202 -11.83 0.96 10.48
C ILE A 202 -11.15 -0.17 9.72
N GLU A 203 -9.87 -0.01 9.41
CA GLU A 203 -9.09 -0.96 8.61
C GLU A 203 -7.91 -1.48 9.43
N ILE A 204 -7.70 -2.80 9.41
CA ILE A 204 -6.54 -3.45 10.01
C ILE A 204 -5.94 -4.41 9.00
N ASP A 205 -4.69 -4.19 8.64
CA ASP A 205 -3.86 -5.16 7.94
C ASP A 205 -3.29 -6.16 8.95
N CYS A 206 -3.90 -7.37 8.98
CA CYS A 206 -3.51 -8.42 9.92
C CYS A 206 -2.08 -8.96 9.69
N LYS A 207 -1.51 -8.70 8.51
CA LYS A 207 -0.16 -9.12 8.13
C LYS A 207 0.89 -8.08 8.50
N ALA A 208 0.54 -6.80 8.46
CA ALA A 208 1.45 -5.70 8.78
C ALA A 208 1.60 -5.49 10.30
N VAL A 209 0.57 -5.81 11.07
CA VAL A 209 0.61 -5.66 12.54
C VAL A 209 1.34 -6.84 13.18
N ALA A 210 2.30 -6.55 14.07
CA ALA A 210 3.05 -7.59 14.76
C ALA A 210 2.12 -8.49 15.62
N PRO A 211 2.37 -9.83 15.67
CA PRO A 211 1.49 -10.79 16.35
C PRO A 211 1.23 -10.49 17.84
N ASN A 212 2.19 -9.87 18.52
CA ASN A 212 2.06 -9.48 19.93
C ASN A 212 1.24 -8.21 20.16
N ILE A 213 0.94 -7.45 19.09
CA ILE A 213 0.22 -6.17 19.16
C ILE A 213 -1.20 -6.30 18.58
N ILE A 214 -1.45 -7.31 17.73
CA ILE A 214 -2.71 -7.46 16.99
C ILE A 214 -3.92 -7.57 17.93
N ASP A 215 -3.80 -8.28 19.03
CA ASP A 215 -4.87 -8.40 20.03
C ASP A 215 -5.22 -7.04 20.65
N SER A 216 -4.20 -6.27 20.99
CA SER A 216 -4.38 -4.90 21.48
C SER A 216 -4.98 -3.97 20.42
N ALA A 217 -4.62 -4.16 19.15
CA ALA A 217 -5.18 -3.37 18.05
C ALA A 217 -6.66 -3.70 17.79
N LEU A 218 -7.03 -4.97 17.83
CA LEU A 218 -8.40 -5.43 17.56
C LEU A 218 -9.33 -5.19 18.74
N PHE A 219 -8.94 -5.67 19.95
CA PHE A 219 -9.82 -5.72 21.11
C PHE A 219 -9.60 -4.57 22.10
N GLY A 220 -8.45 -3.86 22.00
CA GLY A 220 -8.02 -2.88 22.98
C GLY A 220 -7.35 -3.51 24.20
N HIS A 221 -6.83 -2.68 25.11
CA HIS A 221 -6.25 -3.13 26.38
C HIS A 221 -6.41 -2.08 27.47
N VAL A 222 -6.39 -2.52 28.71
CA VAL A 222 -6.30 -1.65 29.89
C VAL A 222 -4.84 -1.40 30.27
N ALA A 223 -4.57 -0.33 30.99
CA ALA A 223 -3.22 -0.06 31.51
C ALA A 223 -2.68 -1.25 32.32
N GLY A 224 -1.44 -1.65 32.05
CA GLY A 224 -0.79 -2.78 32.73
C GLY A 224 -1.17 -4.17 32.19
N ALA A 225 -1.92 -4.30 31.13
CA ALA A 225 -2.36 -5.58 30.58
C ALA A 225 -1.21 -6.49 30.09
N PHE A 226 -0.10 -5.89 29.66
CA PHE A 226 1.13 -6.59 29.24
C PHE A 226 2.33 -5.64 29.38
N PRO A 227 3.58 -6.15 29.36
CA PRO A 227 4.77 -5.30 29.39
C PRO A 227 4.78 -4.30 28.22
N GLY A 228 4.73 -2.99 28.54
CA GLY A 228 4.62 -1.92 27.55
C GLY A 228 3.22 -1.30 27.39
N ALA A 229 2.21 -1.83 28.06
CA ALA A 229 0.86 -1.24 28.12
C ALA A 229 0.81 -0.13 29.19
N PHE A 230 1.42 1.03 28.88
CA PHE A 230 1.49 2.17 29.82
C PHE A 230 0.18 2.94 29.97
N GLY A 231 -0.77 2.74 29.06
CA GLY A 231 -2.07 3.40 29.04
C GLY A 231 -3.17 2.51 28.52
N GLU A 232 -4.40 2.94 28.63
CA GLU A 232 -5.55 2.28 28.01
C GLU A 232 -5.58 2.57 26.50
N LYS A 233 -5.95 1.54 25.72
CA LYS A 233 -6.15 1.67 24.26
C LYS A 233 -7.51 1.10 23.85
N VAL A 234 -8.29 1.90 23.14
CA VAL A 234 -9.55 1.45 22.55
C VAL A 234 -9.26 0.58 21.34
N GLY A 235 -9.84 -0.61 21.26
CA GLY A 235 -9.67 -1.54 20.15
C GLY A 235 -10.48 -1.13 18.91
N ALA A 236 -10.03 -1.61 17.74
CA ALA A 236 -10.66 -1.33 16.44
C ALA A 236 -12.13 -1.78 16.39
N LEU A 237 -12.47 -2.89 17.04
CA LEU A 237 -13.85 -3.38 17.14
C LEU A 237 -14.78 -2.35 17.83
N VAL A 238 -14.30 -1.70 18.88
CA VAL A 238 -15.08 -0.67 19.58
C VAL A 238 -15.10 0.64 18.76
N GLN A 239 -13.99 0.96 18.09
CA GLN A 239 -13.93 2.14 17.21
C GLN A 239 -14.86 2.02 15.98
N ALA A 240 -15.09 0.78 15.51
CA ALA A 240 -15.94 0.47 14.37
C ALA A 240 -17.43 0.33 14.75
N ASP A 241 -17.81 0.58 16.01
CA ASP A 241 -19.20 0.44 16.46
C ASP A 241 -20.16 1.29 15.63
N GLY A 242 -21.27 0.69 15.20
CA GLY A 242 -22.23 1.29 14.25
C GLY A 242 -21.73 1.35 12.79
N GLY A 243 -20.49 0.93 12.52
CA GLY A 243 -19.81 1.01 11.23
C GLY A 243 -19.37 -0.33 10.67
N THR A 244 -18.18 -0.34 10.07
CA THR A 244 -17.58 -1.50 9.42
C THR A 244 -16.12 -1.66 9.85
N LEU A 245 -15.70 -2.88 10.15
CA LEU A 245 -14.30 -3.26 10.35
C LEU A 245 -13.84 -4.07 9.13
N LEU A 246 -12.80 -3.59 8.47
CA LEU A 246 -12.09 -4.29 7.40
C LEU A 246 -10.85 -4.97 7.98
N LEU A 247 -10.78 -6.29 7.84
CA LEU A 247 -9.63 -7.11 8.21
C LEU A 247 -8.95 -7.59 6.93
N ASP A 248 -7.81 -6.97 6.60
CA ASP A 248 -7.04 -7.38 5.41
C ASP A 248 -6.13 -8.55 5.76
N GLU A 249 -6.09 -9.57 4.88
CA GLU A 249 -5.32 -10.82 5.04
C GLU A 249 -5.58 -11.52 6.38
N ILE A 250 -6.86 -11.81 6.70
CA ILE A 250 -7.32 -12.41 7.96
C ILE A 250 -6.60 -13.72 8.32
N GLY A 251 -6.14 -14.49 7.35
CA GLY A 251 -5.37 -15.73 7.55
C GLY A 251 -4.00 -15.53 8.22
N ALA A 252 -3.57 -14.28 8.46
CA ALA A 252 -2.36 -13.97 9.21
C ALA A 252 -2.57 -13.96 10.73
N LEU A 253 -3.83 -13.98 11.20
CA LEU A 253 -4.15 -14.00 12.63
C LEU A 253 -3.75 -15.32 13.28
N SER A 254 -3.26 -15.27 14.53
CA SER A 254 -3.03 -16.46 15.33
C SER A 254 -4.34 -17.18 15.69
N ALA A 255 -4.28 -18.48 15.96
CA ALA A 255 -5.46 -19.27 16.34
C ALA A 255 -6.19 -18.68 17.57
N ASP A 256 -5.46 -18.18 18.56
CA ASP A 256 -6.05 -17.55 19.76
C ASP A 256 -6.79 -16.27 19.41
N THR A 257 -6.22 -15.42 18.53
CA THR A 257 -6.88 -14.20 18.06
C THR A 257 -8.12 -14.52 17.23
N GLN A 258 -8.05 -15.56 16.38
CA GLN A 258 -9.18 -16.04 15.59
C GLN A 258 -10.34 -16.51 16.49
N ALA A 259 -10.06 -17.33 17.51
CA ALA A 259 -11.08 -17.80 18.44
C ALA A 259 -11.72 -16.65 19.25
N ARG A 260 -10.93 -15.63 19.61
CA ARG A 260 -11.46 -14.43 20.27
C ARG A 260 -12.34 -13.61 19.32
N LEU A 261 -11.93 -13.45 18.06
CA LEU A 261 -12.71 -12.77 17.05
C LEU A 261 -14.03 -13.49 16.76
N ASP A 262 -14.01 -14.83 16.63
CA ASP A 262 -15.22 -15.63 16.44
C ASP A 262 -16.20 -15.42 17.59
N ARG A 263 -15.71 -15.41 18.84
CA ARG A 263 -16.55 -15.12 20.01
C ARG A 263 -17.20 -13.75 19.93
N VAL A 264 -16.45 -12.70 19.53
CA VAL A 264 -17.00 -11.34 19.37
C VAL A 264 -18.08 -11.33 18.29
N LEU A 265 -17.85 -12.00 17.15
CA LEU A 265 -18.83 -12.09 16.07
C LEU A 265 -20.10 -12.86 16.47
N ALA A 266 -19.97 -13.83 17.40
CA ALA A 266 -21.09 -14.61 17.90
C ALA A 266 -21.93 -13.84 18.93
N THR A 267 -21.28 -13.07 19.82
CA THR A 267 -21.94 -12.45 20.99
C THR A 267 -22.17 -10.97 20.86
N GLY A 268 -21.45 -10.27 19.97
CA GLY A 268 -21.40 -8.81 19.93
C GLY A 268 -20.65 -8.17 21.10
N GLU A 269 -19.90 -8.97 21.93
CA GLU A 269 -19.21 -8.48 23.10
C GLU A 269 -17.70 -8.49 22.90
N VAL A 270 -17.04 -7.35 23.07
CA VAL A 270 -15.59 -7.18 23.01
C VAL A 270 -15.02 -7.08 24.42
N ARG A 271 -14.02 -7.90 24.74
CA ARG A 271 -13.27 -7.83 26.00
C ARG A 271 -11.86 -7.31 25.76
N PRO A 272 -11.51 -6.13 26.29
CA PRO A 272 -10.14 -5.62 26.20
C PRO A 272 -9.13 -6.56 26.89
N VAL A 273 -7.91 -6.58 26.39
CA VAL A 273 -6.83 -7.36 27.01
C VAL A 273 -6.56 -6.86 28.43
N GLY A 274 -6.51 -7.79 29.40
CA GLY A 274 -6.32 -7.46 30.83
C GLY A 274 -7.58 -6.98 31.55
N CYS A 275 -8.76 -6.94 30.90
CA CYS A 275 -10.02 -6.51 31.49
C CYS A 275 -11.01 -7.68 31.63
N ASN A 276 -11.76 -7.71 32.73
CA ASN A 276 -12.86 -8.66 32.91
C ASN A 276 -14.22 -8.13 32.40
N GLY A 277 -14.31 -6.82 32.14
CA GLY A 277 -15.49 -6.19 31.56
C GLY A 277 -15.59 -6.43 30.07
N SER A 278 -16.81 -6.35 29.51
CA SER A 278 -17.08 -6.40 28.08
C SER A 278 -17.80 -5.14 27.60
N ASN A 279 -17.54 -4.74 26.37
CA ASN A 279 -18.26 -3.67 25.66
C ASN A 279 -19.13 -4.32 24.58
N SER A 280 -20.41 -3.95 24.51
CA SER A 280 -21.28 -4.39 23.42
C SER A 280 -21.01 -3.55 22.18
N VAL A 281 -20.90 -4.21 21.01
CA VAL A 281 -20.63 -3.54 19.71
C VAL A 281 -21.53 -4.13 18.63
N ASP A 282 -21.96 -3.27 17.69
CA ASP A 282 -22.65 -3.67 16.47
C ASP A 282 -21.79 -3.31 15.25
N VAL A 283 -20.88 -4.21 14.88
CA VAL A 283 -19.88 -4.00 13.82
C VAL A 283 -20.16 -4.93 12.64
N ARG A 284 -20.16 -4.38 11.44
CA ARG A 284 -20.14 -5.17 10.21
C ARG A 284 -18.71 -5.55 9.88
N ILE A 285 -18.49 -6.82 9.52
CA ILE A 285 -17.15 -7.30 9.16
C ILE A 285 -17.04 -7.46 7.65
N ILE A 286 -15.95 -6.94 7.09
CA ILE A 286 -15.47 -7.28 5.76
C ILE A 286 -14.08 -7.86 5.94
N VAL A 287 -13.82 -9.03 5.39
CA VAL A 287 -12.50 -9.66 5.44
C VAL A 287 -11.93 -9.82 4.05
N THR A 288 -10.61 -9.75 3.93
CA THR A 288 -9.93 -10.14 2.70
C THR A 288 -8.99 -11.32 2.96
N SER A 289 -8.77 -12.12 1.93
CA SER A 289 -7.79 -13.18 1.95
C SER A 289 -7.23 -13.42 0.55
N SER A 290 -5.93 -13.74 0.49
CA SER A 290 -5.28 -14.20 -0.74
C SER A 290 -5.27 -15.73 -0.88
N ARG A 291 -5.78 -16.45 0.13
CA ARG A 291 -5.94 -17.91 0.14
C ARG A 291 -7.39 -18.29 0.36
N PRO A 292 -7.81 -19.51 -0.04
CA PRO A 292 -9.12 -20.05 0.31
C PRO A 292 -9.34 -20.02 1.84
N LEU A 293 -10.59 -19.81 2.27
CA LEU A 293 -10.96 -19.70 3.71
C LEU A 293 -10.61 -20.95 4.53
N GLY A 294 -10.52 -22.13 3.90
CA GLY A 294 -10.14 -23.39 4.58
C GLY A 294 -8.65 -23.51 4.91
N GLU A 295 -7.82 -22.57 4.46
CA GLU A 295 -6.38 -22.62 4.71
C GLU A 295 -5.98 -21.55 5.73
N GLY A 296 -5.60 -21.99 6.94
CA GLY A 296 -5.06 -21.12 8.00
C GLY A 296 -6.10 -20.39 8.83
N LEU A 297 -7.39 -20.70 8.67
CA LEU A 297 -8.48 -20.20 9.49
C LEU A 297 -9.11 -21.33 10.33
N ASP A 298 -9.53 -20.97 11.54
CA ASP A 298 -10.37 -21.82 12.36
C ASP A 298 -11.70 -22.09 11.67
N GLU A 299 -12.21 -23.33 11.75
CA GLU A 299 -13.39 -23.78 11.03
C GLU A 299 -14.66 -22.98 11.40
N ALA A 300 -14.84 -22.67 12.70
CA ALA A 300 -15.99 -21.92 13.18
C ALA A 300 -15.96 -20.46 12.69
N LEU A 301 -14.78 -19.83 12.70
CA LEU A 301 -14.61 -18.50 12.15
C LEU A 301 -14.82 -18.49 10.64
N ALA A 302 -14.25 -19.45 9.91
CA ALA A 302 -14.39 -19.58 8.45
C ALA A 302 -15.85 -19.76 8.04
N GLU A 303 -16.63 -20.57 8.74
CA GLU A 303 -18.07 -20.74 8.51
C GLU A 303 -18.84 -19.45 8.73
N ARG A 304 -18.55 -18.74 9.83
CA ARG A 304 -19.22 -17.49 10.19
C ARG A 304 -18.98 -16.36 9.18
N ILE A 305 -17.75 -16.20 8.67
CA ILE A 305 -17.42 -15.17 7.69
C ILE A 305 -17.65 -15.61 6.24
N GLY A 306 -17.83 -16.91 6.00
CA GLY A 306 -18.02 -17.51 4.66
C GLY A 306 -19.39 -17.29 4.03
N GLY A 307 -20.33 -16.62 4.72
CA GLY A 307 -21.72 -16.47 4.26
C GLY A 307 -21.88 -15.73 2.93
N THR A 308 -20.99 -14.80 2.61
CA THR A 308 -20.95 -14.12 1.30
C THR A 308 -19.51 -13.98 0.84
N VAL A 309 -19.16 -14.73 -0.20
CA VAL A 309 -17.81 -14.73 -0.78
C VAL A 309 -17.83 -14.01 -2.13
N VAL A 310 -16.93 -13.05 -2.29
CA VAL A 310 -16.68 -12.31 -3.53
C VAL A 310 -15.29 -12.69 -4.04
N ASN A 311 -15.21 -13.31 -5.20
CA ASN A 311 -13.94 -13.68 -5.83
C ASN A 311 -13.50 -12.59 -6.81
N LEU A 312 -12.36 -11.97 -6.57
CA LEU A 312 -11.76 -11.02 -7.49
C LEU A 312 -10.78 -11.73 -8.43
N PRO A 313 -11.01 -11.68 -9.75
CA PRO A 313 -10.13 -12.31 -10.72
C PRO A 313 -8.77 -11.65 -10.75
N ALA A 314 -7.73 -12.43 -11.04
CA ALA A 314 -6.40 -11.92 -11.29
C ALA A 314 -6.38 -11.04 -12.56
N LEU A 315 -5.46 -10.08 -12.63
CA LEU A 315 -5.43 -9.12 -13.76
C LEU A 315 -5.18 -9.82 -15.11
N ARG A 316 -4.44 -10.93 -15.13
CA ARG A 316 -4.22 -11.75 -16.33
C ARG A 316 -5.51 -12.38 -16.90
N ASP A 317 -6.48 -12.68 -16.02
CA ASP A 317 -7.76 -13.28 -16.40
C ASP A 317 -8.76 -12.22 -16.91
N ARG A 318 -8.44 -10.93 -16.68
CA ARG A 318 -9.19 -9.76 -17.18
C ARG A 318 -8.29 -8.78 -17.95
N SER A 319 -7.40 -9.30 -18.76
CA SER A 319 -6.44 -8.49 -19.54
C SER A 319 -7.11 -7.44 -20.43
N GLY A 320 -8.35 -7.67 -20.88
CA GLY A 320 -9.16 -6.68 -21.59
C GLY A 320 -9.49 -5.41 -20.80
N ASP A 321 -9.41 -5.44 -19.47
CA ASP A 321 -9.62 -4.27 -18.61
C ASP A 321 -8.37 -3.39 -18.46
N ILE A 322 -7.18 -3.89 -18.83
CA ILE A 322 -5.91 -3.18 -18.68
C ILE A 322 -5.91 -1.80 -19.34
N PRO A 323 -6.43 -1.62 -20.57
CA PRO A 323 -6.47 -0.29 -21.21
C PRO A 323 -7.28 0.74 -20.41
N ALA A 324 -8.44 0.32 -19.89
CA ALA A 324 -9.29 1.20 -19.08
C ALA A 324 -8.64 1.50 -17.72
N LEU A 325 -8.07 0.48 -17.06
CA LEU A 325 -7.34 0.63 -15.81
C LEU A 325 -6.12 1.52 -15.95
N ALA A 326 -5.33 1.37 -17.02
CA ALA A 326 -4.15 2.18 -17.27
C ALA A 326 -4.52 3.66 -17.44
N ARG A 327 -5.54 3.98 -18.25
CA ARG A 327 -6.03 5.34 -18.41
C ARG A 327 -6.57 5.93 -17.11
N HIS A 328 -7.32 5.15 -16.34
CA HIS A 328 -7.84 5.56 -15.04
C HIS A 328 -6.71 5.87 -14.05
N LEU A 329 -5.70 5.01 -13.96
CA LEU A 329 -4.54 5.23 -13.10
C LEU A 329 -3.74 6.46 -13.50
N LEU A 330 -3.49 6.67 -14.80
CA LEU A 330 -2.79 7.87 -15.29
C LEU A 330 -3.58 9.14 -15.01
N ALA A 331 -4.92 9.12 -15.18
CA ALA A 331 -5.78 10.25 -14.83
C ALA A 331 -5.72 10.58 -13.35
N ARG A 332 -5.64 9.56 -12.48
CA ARG A 332 -5.44 9.74 -11.03
C ARG A 332 -4.08 10.32 -10.69
N PHE A 333 -3.02 9.81 -11.32
CA PHE A 333 -1.67 10.36 -11.10
C PHE A 333 -1.58 11.82 -11.51
N ALA A 334 -2.27 12.23 -12.56
CA ALA A 334 -2.32 13.63 -13.00
C ALA A 334 -2.93 14.59 -11.97
N LEU A 335 -3.67 14.08 -10.96
CA LEU A 335 -4.17 14.87 -9.84
C LEU A 335 -3.11 15.12 -8.76
N GLU A 336 -2.01 14.37 -8.78
CA GLU A 336 -0.93 14.53 -7.82
C GLU A 336 -0.07 15.77 -8.14
N PRO A 337 0.35 16.53 -7.11
CA PRO A 337 1.22 17.69 -7.32
C PRO A 337 2.51 17.32 -8.04
N GLY A 338 2.82 18.05 -9.11
CA GLY A 338 4.03 17.83 -9.92
C GLY A 338 3.92 16.75 -10.99
N MET A 339 2.80 16.04 -11.09
CA MET A 339 2.56 15.08 -12.17
C MET A 339 1.87 15.76 -13.37
N ARG A 340 2.27 15.31 -14.57
CA ARG A 340 1.65 15.78 -15.82
C ARG A 340 0.51 14.86 -16.22
N SER A 341 -0.47 15.41 -16.94
CA SER A 341 -1.48 14.59 -17.63
C SER A 341 -0.82 13.89 -18.81
N LEU A 342 -0.79 12.57 -18.78
CA LEU A 342 -0.18 11.73 -19.81
C LEU A 342 -1.24 10.87 -20.49
N SER A 343 -1.11 10.71 -21.80
CA SER A 343 -1.83 9.69 -22.56
C SER A 343 -1.02 8.39 -22.64
N ILE A 344 -1.62 7.31 -23.12
CA ILE A 344 -0.95 6.03 -23.35
C ILE A 344 -1.24 5.53 -24.75
N GLY A 345 -0.19 5.20 -25.50
CA GLY A 345 -0.26 4.70 -26.87
C GLY A 345 -0.80 3.26 -26.96
N ASN A 346 -1.34 2.90 -28.12
CA ASN A 346 -1.86 1.56 -28.37
C ASN A 346 -0.76 0.50 -28.38
N ASP A 347 0.45 0.84 -28.79
CA ASP A 347 1.66 0.01 -28.72
C ASP A 347 2.03 -0.34 -27.27
N ALA A 348 2.03 0.64 -26.38
CA ALA A 348 2.22 0.45 -24.96
C ALA A 348 1.13 -0.46 -24.36
N LEU A 349 -0.13 -0.19 -24.67
CA LEU A 349 -1.26 -1.00 -24.20
C LEU A 349 -1.14 -2.45 -24.67
N ALA A 350 -0.72 -2.68 -25.93
CA ALA A 350 -0.51 -4.04 -26.45
C ALA A 350 0.57 -4.81 -25.68
N VAL A 351 1.64 -4.15 -25.25
CA VAL A 351 2.69 -4.72 -24.40
C VAL A 351 2.14 -5.04 -23.02
N LEU A 352 1.42 -4.11 -22.39
CA LEU A 352 0.85 -4.30 -21.05
C LEU A 352 -0.19 -5.43 -21.01
N MET A 353 -1.03 -5.58 -22.03
CA MET A 353 -2.04 -6.65 -22.11
C MET A 353 -1.46 -8.06 -22.23
N ARG A 354 -0.25 -8.20 -22.79
CA ARG A 354 0.44 -9.48 -22.92
C ARG A 354 1.18 -9.93 -21.68
N TYR A 355 1.40 -9.04 -20.74
CA TYR A 355 2.12 -9.37 -19.52
C TYR A 355 1.22 -10.05 -18.48
N GLY A 356 1.78 -10.96 -17.69
CA GLY A 356 1.01 -11.80 -16.77
C GLY A 356 0.69 -11.20 -15.40
N TRP A 357 1.21 -10.03 -15.08
CA TRP A 357 0.95 -9.24 -13.87
C TRP A 357 0.88 -10.06 -12.57
N PRO A 358 1.97 -10.72 -12.11
CA PRO A 358 1.95 -11.51 -10.87
C PRO A 358 1.60 -10.67 -9.63
N GLY A 359 1.85 -9.37 -9.65
CA GLY A 359 1.44 -8.41 -8.61
C GLY A 359 0.16 -7.64 -8.97
N ASN A 360 -0.59 -8.10 -9.97
CA ASN A 360 -1.90 -7.60 -10.37
C ASN A 360 -1.95 -6.07 -10.57
N VAL A 361 -3.04 -5.42 -10.15
CA VAL A 361 -3.25 -3.96 -10.33
C VAL A 361 -2.22 -3.13 -9.55
N ARG A 362 -1.76 -3.61 -8.40
CA ARG A 362 -0.71 -2.93 -7.62
C ARG A 362 0.59 -2.84 -8.42
N GLN A 363 0.98 -3.91 -9.09
CA GLN A 363 2.15 -3.93 -9.96
C GLN A 363 1.95 -3.04 -11.19
N LEU A 364 0.79 -3.11 -11.84
CA LEU A 364 0.46 -2.25 -12.98
C LEU A 364 0.55 -0.77 -12.60
N ALA A 365 -0.04 -0.38 -11.47
CA ALA A 365 0.02 0.98 -10.96
C ALA A 365 1.47 1.44 -10.71
N GLY A 366 2.30 0.61 -10.07
CA GLY A 366 3.71 0.92 -9.83
C GLY A 366 4.55 1.04 -11.11
N VAL A 367 4.25 0.25 -12.15
CA VAL A 367 4.93 0.33 -13.45
C VAL A 367 4.52 1.62 -14.18
N LEU A 368 3.22 1.91 -14.25
CA LEU A 368 2.70 3.13 -14.88
C LEU A 368 3.18 4.39 -14.17
N PHE A 369 3.22 4.38 -12.84
CA PHE A 369 3.72 5.53 -12.07
C PHE A 369 5.19 5.84 -12.35
N ARG A 370 6.05 4.80 -12.41
CA ARG A 370 7.47 4.99 -12.77
C ARG A 370 7.64 5.50 -14.20
N ALA A 371 6.89 4.93 -15.15
CA ALA A 371 6.91 5.41 -16.52
C ALA A 371 6.45 6.87 -16.62
N ALA A 372 5.39 7.23 -15.89
CA ALA A 372 4.87 8.59 -15.86
C ALA A 372 5.86 9.62 -15.26
N LEU A 373 6.69 9.20 -14.29
CA LEU A 373 7.74 10.06 -13.72
C LEU A 373 8.91 10.30 -14.69
N GLN A 374 9.18 9.34 -15.59
CA GLN A 374 10.30 9.37 -16.54
C GLN A 374 9.91 9.91 -17.91
N ALA A 375 8.62 10.00 -18.21
CA ALA A 375 8.14 10.44 -19.49
C ALA A 375 8.47 11.92 -19.74
N GLU A 376 9.20 12.18 -20.81
CA GLU A 376 9.50 13.54 -21.30
C GLU A 376 8.40 14.04 -22.21
N ASP A 377 7.78 13.14 -22.98
CA ASP A 377 6.69 13.39 -23.92
C ASP A 377 5.31 13.26 -23.25
N GLY A 378 4.28 13.83 -23.86
CA GLY A 378 2.90 13.80 -23.36
C GLY A 378 2.19 12.44 -23.49
N ALA A 379 2.86 11.40 -24.01
CA ALA A 379 2.29 10.07 -24.22
C ALA A 379 3.30 8.96 -23.88
N LEU A 380 2.83 7.94 -23.18
CA LEU A 380 3.59 6.72 -22.89
C LEU A 380 3.54 5.78 -24.11
N THR A 381 4.70 5.27 -24.50
CA THR A 381 4.91 4.33 -25.62
C THR A 381 5.40 2.98 -25.15
N ALA A 382 5.58 2.01 -26.03
CA ALA A 382 6.13 0.70 -25.69
C ALA A 382 7.56 0.78 -25.13
N ASP A 383 8.33 1.80 -25.52
CA ASP A 383 9.72 1.99 -25.09
C ASP A 383 9.84 2.42 -23.63
N ASP A 384 8.78 2.98 -23.04
CA ASP A 384 8.69 3.32 -21.62
C ASP A 384 8.54 2.06 -20.71
N PHE A 385 8.32 0.89 -21.34
CA PHE A 385 8.12 -0.38 -20.64
C PHE A 385 9.13 -1.48 -21.03
N PRO A 386 10.46 -1.23 -21.05
CA PRO A 386 11.43 -2.16 -21.60
C PRO A 386 11.43 -3.52 -20.89
N HIS A 387 11.31 -3.55 -19.57
CA HIS A 387 11.28 -4.79 -18.79
C HIS A 387 10.04 -5.64 -19.09
N ILE A 388 8.88 -5.00 -19.28
CA ILE A 388 7.63 -5.68 -19.62
C ILE A 388 7.69 -6.21 -21.05
N ALA A 389 8.23 -5.43 -22.00
CA ALA A 389 8.39 -5.81 -23.39
C ALA A 389 9.29 -7.04 -23.58
N ILE A 390 10.41 -7.11 -22.84
CA ILE A 390 11.32 -8.26 -22.86
C ILE A 390 10.61 -9.51 -22.35
N GLN A 391 9.96 -9.46 -21.20
CA GLN A 391 9.29 -10.63 -20.61
C GLN A 391 8.06 -11.10 -21.41
N SER A 392 7.33 -10.18 -22.05
CA SER A 392 6.19 -10.55 -22.90
C SER A 392 6.61 -11.31 -24.16
N ARG A 393 7.79 -11.00 -24.74
CA ARG A 393 8.35 -11.71 -25.89
C ARG A 393 8.71 -13.18 -25.58
N PHE A 394 9.16 -13.45 -24.36
CA PHE A 394 9.52 -14.81 -23.93
C PHE A 394 8.26 -15.69 -23.66
N ARG A 395 7.16 -15.09 -23.25
CA ARG A 395 5.90 -15.83 -22.99
C ARG A 395 5.13 -16.18 -24.27
N GLY A 396 5.15 -15.33 -25.29
CA GLY A 396 4.48 -15.59 -26.58
C GLY A 396 5.03 -16.82 -27.35
N ARG A 397 6.23 -17.26 -27.04
CA ARG A 397 6.81 -18.50 -27.62
C ARG A 397 6.35 -19.80 -26.96
N ARG A 398 5.64 -19.72 -25.81
CA ARG A 398 5.14 -20.91 -25.10
C ARG A 398 3.68 -21.28 -25.42
N SER A 399 2.91 -20.43 -26.10
CA SER A 399 1.47 -20.65 -26.35
C SER A 399 1.15 -21.41 -27.64
N ASP A 400 2.12 -21.63 -28.54
CA ASP A 400 1.85 -22.24 -29.85
C ASP A 400 2.12 -23.73 -29.93
N VAL A 401 2.30 -24.43 -28.80
CA VAL A 401 2.38 -25.91 -28.79
C VAL A 401 1.29 -26.44 -27.89
N ALA A 402 0.19 -26.87 -28.53
CA ALA A 402 -0.83 -27.70 -27.90
C ALA A 402 -0.21 -29.04 -27.46
N PRO A 403 -0.50 -29.58 -26.26
CA PRO A 403 0.01 -30.87 -25.85
C PRO A 403 -0.84 -31.98 -26.45
N GLU A 404 -0.29 -32.70 -27.45
CA GLU A 404 -0.78 -34.04 -27.73
C GLU A 404 -0.31 -34.99 -26.62
N ILE A 405 -1.27 -35.67 -25.99
CA ILE A 405 -1.07 -36.69 -24.97
C ILE A 405 -0.51 -37.95 -25.64
N GLY A 406 0.75 -38.23 -25.39
CA GLY A 406 1.39 -39.48 -25.79
C GLY A 406 2.57 -39.76 -24.86
N ALA A 407 2.49 -40.92 -24.18
CA ALA A 407 3.42 -41.37 -23.16
C ALA A 407 4.85 -41.61 -23.67
N ALA A 408 5.77 -41.49 -22.72
CA ALA A 408 7.18 -41.93 -22.68
C ALA A 408 8.25 -40.98 -23.24
N SER A 409 9.01 -40.38 -22.38
CA SER A 409 10.46 -40.55 -22.29
C SER A 409 11.12 -39.52 -21.40
N GLU A 410 11.77 -39.97 -20.37
CA GLU A 410 12.59 -39.20 -19.40
C GLU A 410 13.88 -38.65 -20.00
N ASN A 411 13.87 -37.87 -21.06
CA ASN A 411 15.14 -37.29 -21.57
C ASN A 411 14.96 -35.99 -22.40
N ALA A 412 13.90 -35.19 -22.15
CA ALA A 412 13.66 -33.92 -22.86
C ALA A 412 13.68 -32.66 -21.94
N ALA A 413 14.43 -32.67 -20.85
CA ALA A 413 14.48 -31.56 -19.89
C ALA A 413 15.60 -30.53 -20.12
N LEU A 414 16.16 -30.41 -21.32
CA LEU A 414 17.32 -29.51 -21.57
C LEU A 414 17.21 -28.59 -22.79
N SER A 415 16.01 -28.26 -23.27
CA SER A 415 15.93 -27.34 -24.41
C SER A 415 14.77 -26.35 -24.22
N GLY A 416 14.99 -25.23 -23.51
CA GLY A 416 14.03 -24.13 -23.60
C GLY A 416 13.90 -23.12 -22.46
N ALA A 417 14.78 -23.06 -21.49
CA ALA A 417 14.80 -21.94 -20.55
C ALA A 417 16.19 -21.32 -20.51
N ALA A 418 16.39 -20.22 -21.22
CA ALA A 418 17.62 -19.44 -21.17
C ALA A 418 17.74 -18.65 -19.84
N GLY A 419 17.96 -19.39 -18.76
CA GLY A 419 18.20 -18.80 -17.44
C GLY A 419 18.92 -19.80 -16.54
N VAL A 420 19.91 -19.31 -15.76
CA VAL A 420 20.58 -20.10 -14.74
C VAL A 420 19.77 -20.04 -13.45
N THR A 421 19.34 -21.19 -12.94
CA THR A 421 18.65 -21.30 -11.66
C THR A 421 19.67 -21.21 -10.53
N LEU A 422 19.49 -20.26 -9.62
CA LEU A 422 20.39 -20.03 -8.47
C LEU A 422 20.05 -20.89 -7.25
N TYR A 423 18.80 -21.40 -7.18
CA TYR A 423 18.31 -22.15 -6.03
C TYR A 423 17.95 -23.57 -6.42
N ARG A 424 18.15 -24.52 -5.51
CA ARG A 424 17.66 -25.90 -5.59
C ARG A 424 16.17 -25.95 -5.27
N GLN A 425 15.51 -27.06 -5.53
CA GLN A 425 14.08 -27.27 -5.20
C GLN A 425 13.79 -27.22 -3.69
N ASP A 426 14.79 -27.45 -2.85
CA ASP A 426 14.76 -27.36 -1.39
C ASP A 426 14.93 -25.93 -0.85
N GLY A 427 15.07 -24.91 -1.73
CA GLY A 427 15.21 -23.51 -1.38
C GLY A 427 16.65 -23.08 -1.02
N HIS A 428 17.65 -23.98 -1.02
CA HIS A 428 19.04 -23.65 -0.78
C HIS A 428 19.74 -23.15 -2.05
N LEU A 429 20.77 -22.27 -1.86
CA LEU A 429 21.63 -21.83 -2.96
C LEU A 429 22.41 -23.02 -3.52
N ARG A 430 22.51 -23.09 -4.86
CA ARG A 430 23.37 -24.04 -5.57
C ARG A 430 24.82 -23.66 -5.39
N SER A 431 25.73 -24.63 -5.51
CA SER A 431 27.17 -24.36 -5.45
C SER A 431 27.61 -23.45 -6.60
N LEU A 432 28.66 -22.65 -6.40
CA LEU A 432 29.21 -21.79 -7.46
C LEU A 432 29.66 -22.61 -8.68
N GLU A 433 30.17 -23.82 -8.47
CA GLU A 433 30.58 -24.71 -9.55
C GLU A 433 29.42 -25.17 -10.42
N GLU A 434 28.29 -25.52 -9.81
CA GLU A 434 27.05 -25.89 -10.55
C GLU A 434 26.51 -24.70 -11.35
N ILE A 435 26.50 -23.50 -10.76
CA ILE A 435 26.04 -22.28 -11.42
C ILE A 435 26.99 -21.90 -12.56
N GLU A 436 28.29 -22.00 -12.34
CA GLU A 436 29.32 -21.73 -13.37
C GLU A 436 29.22 -22.69 -14.55
N ALA A 437 29.01 -23.98 -14.29
CA ALA A 437 28.81 -25.00 -15.33
C ALA A 437 27.59 -24.64 -16.21
N ASP A 438 26.51 -24.24 -15.61
CA ASP A 438 25.29 -23.87 -16.35
C ASP A 438 25.49 -22.59 -17.17
N ILE A 439 26.19 -21.59 -16.64
CA ILE A 439 26.54 -20.35 -17.36
C ILE A 439 27.41 -20.69 -18.59
N ILE A 440 28.41 -21.54 -18.43
CA ILE A 440 29.31 -21.95 -19.53
C ILE A 440 28.51 -22.72 -20.59
N ARG A 441 27.66 -23.71 -20.21
CA ARG A 441 26.80 -24.45 -21.15
C ARG A 441 25.89 -23.54 -21.93
N LEU A 442 25.22 -22.61 -21.21
CA LEU A 442 24.31 -21.64 -21.81
C LEU A 442 25.02 -20.71 -22.80
N ALA A 443 26.21 -20.23 -22.46
CA ALA A 443 27.03 -19.41 -23.35
C ALA A 443 27.49 -20.17 -24.60
N ILE A 444 27.92 -21.45 -24.47
CA ILE A 444 28.30 -22.32 -25.61
C ILE A 444 27.10 -22.49 -26.54
N GLY A 445 25.95 -22.84 -26.02
CA GLY A 445 24.69 -22.98 -26.79
C GLY A 445 24.29 -21.68 -27.49
N HIS A 446 24.33 -20.55 -26.78
CA HIS A 446 23.98 -19.24 -27.31
C HIS A 446 24.88 -18.79 -28.46
N TYR A 447 26.17 -18.98 -28.31
CA TYR A 447 27.18 -18.60 -29.33
C TYR A 447 27.51 -19.72 -30.30
N ARG A 448 26.69 -20.80 -30.34
CA ARG A 448 26.81 -21.94 -31.27
C ARG A 448 28.23 -22.51 -31.31
N GLY A 449 28.85 -22.75 -30.17
CA GLY A 449 30.17 -23.37 -30.06
C GLY A 449 31.37 -22.46 -30.45
N ARG A 450 31.14 -21.15 -30.67
CA ARG A 450 32.25 -20.22 -31.01
C ARG A 450 33.06 -19.87 -29.75
N MET A 451 33.98 -20.76 -29.36
CA MET A 451 34.73 -20.68 -28.09
C MET A 451 35.47 -19.35 -27.86
N THR A 452 35.94 -18.70 -28.95
CA THR A 452 36.58 -17.37 -28.84
C THR A 452 35.61 -16.29 -28.38
N GLU A 453 34.37 -16.32 -28.91
CA GLU A 453 33.33 -15.39 -28.52
C GLU A 453 32.78 -15.69 -27.11
N VAL A 454 32.63 -16.99 -26.78
CA VAL A 454 32.23 -17.44 -25.44
C VAL A 454 33.22 -16.93 -24.39
N ALA A 455 34.52 -17.15 -24.60
CA ALA A 455 35.56 -16.71 -23.66
C ALA A 455 35.56 -15.18 -23.50
N ARG A 456 35.43 -14.44 -24.61
CA ARG A 456 35.35 -12.97 -24.58
C ARG A 456 34.15 -12.46 -23.80
N ARG A 457 32.98 -13.07 -23.98
CA ARG A 457 31.72 -12.64 -23.32
C ARG A 457 31.68 -13.02 -21.84
N LEU A 458 32.28 -14.14 -21.47
CA LEU A 458 32.43 -14.53 -20.07
C LEU A 458 33.58 -13.80 -19.36
N GLY A 459 34.36 -12.99 -20.07
CA GLY A 459 35.47 -12.22 -19.48
C GLY A 459 36.67 -13.09 -19.05
N ILE A 460 36.81 -14.30 -19.61
CA ILE A 460 37.88 -15.24 -19.27
C ILE A 460 38.77 -15.53 -20.48
N GLY A 461 40.03 -15.96 -20.21
CA GLY A 461 40.94 -16.40 -21.25
C GLY A 461 40.49 -17.71 -21.89
N ARG A 462 40.81 -17.91 -23.20
CA ARG A 462 40.47 -19.16 -23.91
C ARG A 462 41.04 -20.40 -23.21
N SER A 463 42.28 -20.34 -22.74
CA SER A 463 42.93 -21.42 -21.98
C SER A 463 42.17 -21.74 -20.67
N THR A 464 41.72 -20.72 -19.99
CA THR A 464 40.87 -20.85 -18.77
C THR A 464 39.54 -21.51 -19.08
N LEU A 465 38.88 -21.11 -20.19
CA LEU A 465 37.61 -21.71 -20.62
C LEU A 465 37.80 -23.21 -20.90
N TYR A 466 38.84 -23.60 -21.69
CA TYR A 466 39.10 -25.02 -21.98
C TYR A 466 39.46 -25.84 -20.74
N ARG A 467 40.24 -25.28 -19.80
CA ARG A 467 40.52 -25.94 -18.53
C ARG A 467 39.23 -26.19 -17.73
N LYS A 468 38.38 -25.17 -17.62
CA LYS A 468 37.08 -25.31 -16.93
C LYS A 468 36.14 -26.30 -17.61
N LEU A 469 36.11 -26.38 -18.92
CA LEU A 469 35.36 -27.40 -19.65
C LEU A 469 35.82 -28.81 -19.31
N GLY A 470 37.13 -29.02 -19.19
CA GLY A 470 37.69 -30.29 -18.73
C GLY A 470 37.35 -30.62 -17.28
N GLU A 471 37.43 -29.65 -16.37
CA GLU A 471 37.07 -29.81 -14.94
C GLU A 471 35.59 -30.11 -14.73
N LEU A 472 34.72 -29.53 -15.53
CA LEU A 472 33.27 -29.67 -15.45
C LEU A 472 32.68 -30.80 -16.30
N GLY A 473 33.56 -31.56 -17.03
CA GLY A 473 33.15 -32.68 -17.88
C GLY A 473 32.19 -32.28 -19.03
N ILE A 474 32.33 -31.06 -19.56
CA ILE A 474 31.48 -30.54 -20.63
C ILE A 474 32.16 -30.85 -21.97
N ASP A 475 31.58 -31.76 -22.75
CA ASP A 475 32.08 -32.10 -24.09
C ASP A 475 31.86 -30.94 -25.07
N THR A 476 32.90 -30.63 -25.85
CA THR A 476 32.92 -29.55 -26.86
C THR A 476 32.39 -30.00 -28.24
N ALA A 477 31.91 -31.25 -28.35
CA ALA A 477 31.40 -31.82 -29.60
C ALA A 477 29.84 -31.70 -29.67
N ALA A 478 29.35 -30.61 -30.25
CA ALA A 478 28.04 -30.49 -30.90
C ALA A 478 28.06 -29.29 -31.86
#